data_127a2cfe212856a4c51022a2cda5dcd6
#
_entry.id   127a2cfe212856a4c51022a2cda5dcd6
#
_cell.length_a   1.000
_cell.length_b   1.000
_cell.length_c   1.000
_cell.angle_alpha   90.00
_cell.angle_beta   90.00
_cell.angle_gamma   90.00
#
_symmetry.space_group_name_H-M   'P 1'
#
loop_
_entity.id
_entity.type
_entity.pdbx_description
1 polymer ?
#
loop_
_entity_poly.entity_id
_entity_poly.type
_entity_poly.pdbx_seq_one_letter_code
_entity_poly.pdbx_strand_id
1 'polypeptide(L)'
;FEFYLVQNDAVPGGKTVPLFNVGTAAEGRYTRRTDQATGNNSMYFDVDEAYAYANNYRATITVTYYDQGTDRWELRYDGLAGDDLLGGTVTKTNTRTWRKAVFELTEVEFGNALPGGGGRAGSDFRIYNLKDGDEIIHMVDVVALPGKPKTLVLQPGVDGYDGVTDTYLTSWY
;
A
#
# COMPACT_ATOMS: atom_id res chain seq x y z
N PHE A 1 20.16 1.33 9.60
CA PHE A 1 18.87 0.82 9.11
C PHE A 1 18.28 1.91 8.23
N GLU A 2 18.04 1.60 6.97
CA GLU A 2 17.34 2.48 6.05
C GLU A 2 15.87 2.08 6.05
N PHE A 3 14.98 3.05 6.28
CA PHE A 3 13.55 2.83 6.20
C PHE A 3 13.05 3.42 4.88
N TYR A 4 12.47 2.59 4.05
CA TYR A 4 11.95 2.95 2.73
C TYR A 4 10.43 3.11 2.70
N LEU A 5 9.79 3.27 3.87
CA LEU A 5 8.36 3.47 4.00
C LEU A 5 8.08 4.61 4.96
N VAL A 6 7.30 5.59 4.52
CA VAL A 6 6.89 6.75 5.30
C VAL A 6 5.36 6.80 5.40
N GLN A 7 4.84 6.97 6.62
CA GLN A 7 3.43 7.28 6.81
C GLN A 7 3.25 8.80 6.79
N ASN A 8 2.33 9.29 5.96
CA ASN A 8 2.14 10.72 5.70
C ASN A 8 0.89 11.28 6.39
N ASP A 9 1.09 11.98 7.50
CA ASP A 9 0.03 12.68 8.25
C ASP A 9 -0.40 14.03 7.64
N ALA A 10 0.34 14.56 6.67
CA ALA A 10 0.04 15.86 6.07
C ALA A 10 -1.05 15.81 5.00
N VAL A 11 -1.46 14.62 4.59
CA VAL A 11 -2.51 14.41 3.58
C VAL A 11 -3.87 14.81 4.15
N PRO A 12 -4.68 15.63 3.46
CA PRO A 12 -6.05 15.91 3.86
C PRO A 12 -6.87 14.62 4.04
N GLY A 13 -7.48 14.43 5.21
CA GLY A 13 -8.20 13.21 5.57
C GLY A 13 -7.30 12.04 6.00
N GLY A 14 -5.99 12.27 6.14
CA GLY A 14 -5.00 11.25 6.50
C GLY A 14 -4.27 11.48 7.82
N LYS A 15 -4.62 12.53 8.58
CA LYS A 15 -3.97 12.80 9.85
C LYS A 15 -4.34 11.75 10.89
N THR A 16 -3.34 11.06 11.42
CA THR A 16 -3.53 10.00 12.41
C THR A 16 -3.34 10.48 13.85
N VAL A 17 -3.87 9.71 14.80
CA VAL A 17 -3.69 9.94 16.24
C VAL A 17 -2.66 8.94 16.77
N PRO A 18 -1.56 9.40 17.40
CA PRO A 18 -0.61 8.49 18.03
C PRO A 18 -1.21 7.88 19.30
N LEU A 19 -1.04 6.57 19.48
CA LEU A 19 -1.43 5.86 20.69
C LEU A 19 -0.25 5.02 21.19
N PHE A 20 -0.21 4.78 22.49
CA PHE A 20 0.82 3.97 23.13
C PHE A 20 0.18 2.96 24.09
N ASN A 21 0.76 1.77 24.17
CA ASN A 21 0.27 0.67 25.03
C ASN A 21 -1.20 0.29 24.78
N VAL A 22 -1.57 0.14 23.53
CA VAL A 22 -2.89 -0.36 23.15
C VAL A 22 -2.98 -1.85 23.49
N GLY A 23 -4.11 -2.25 24.08
CA GLY A 23 -4.36 -3.63 24.48
C GLY A 23 -4.31 -3.84 25.99
N THR A 24 -4.39 -5.09 26.41
CA THR A 24 -4.50 -5.46 27.84
C THR A 24 -3.13 -5.59 28.54
N ALA A 25 -2.05 -5.69 27.77
CA ALA A 25 -0.68 -5.75 28.28
C ALA A 25 0.06 -4.47 27.92
N ALA A 26 0.84 -3.94 28.85
CA ALA A 26 1.74 -2.82 28.63
C ALA A 26 2.97 -3.28 27.82
N GLU A 27 2.79 -3.54 26.55
CA GLU A 27 3.82 -4.10 25.65
C GLU A 27 4.81 -3.06 25.11
N GLY A 28 4.62 -1.78 25.41
CA GLY A 28 5.46 -0.70 24.89
C GLY A 28 5.29 -0.43 23.40
N ARG A 29 4.18 -0.86 22.80
CA ARG A 29 3.92 -0.65 21.36
C ARG A 29 3.42 0.76 21.09
N TYR A 30 4.08 1.43 20.15
CA TYR A 30 3.57 2.63 19.53
C TYR A 30 2.66 2.27 18.37
N THR A 31 1.56 3.00 18.22
CA THR A 31 0.58 2.80 17.17
C THR A 31 0.10 4.13 16.62
N ARG A 32 -0.52 4.07 15.45
CA ARG A 32 -1.31 5.15 14.86
C ARG A 32 -2.74 4.68 14.68
N ARG A 33 -3.68 5.58 14.92
CA ARG A 33 -5.11 5.35 14.74
C ARG A 33 -5.65 6.33 13.70
N THR A 34 -6.54 5.88 12.81
CA THR A 34 -7.39 6.79 12.03
C THR A 34 -8.24 7.65 12.98
N ASP A 35 -8.80 8.72 12.50
CA ASP A 35 -9.65 9.60 13.32
C ASP A 35 -10.92 9.99 12.56
N GLN A 36 -11.85 9.03 12.49
CA GLN A 36 -13.11 9.16 11.78
C GLN A 36 -13.91 10.38 12.27
N ALA A 37 -13.89 10.65 13.57
CA ALA A 37 -14.65 11.73 14.16
C ALA A 37 -14.26 13.13 13.63
N THR A 38 -13.02 13.27 13.15
CA THR A 38 -12.50 14.51 12.54
C THR A 38 -12.38 14.42 11.03
N GLY A 39 -12.90 13.34 10.41
CA GLY A 39 -12.88 13.14 8.96
C GLY A 39 -11.59 12.53 8.44
N ASN A 40 -10.67 12.13 9.31
CA ASN A 40 -9.41 11.50 8.91
C ASN A 40 -9.58 9.97 8.80
N ASN A 41 -10.05 9.53 7.64
CA ASN A 41 -10.50 8.16 7.42
C ASN A 41 -9.44 7.25 6.78
N SER A 42 -8.25 7.77 6.50
CA SER A 42 -7.18 7.02 5.86
C SER A 42 -5.85 7.20 6.57
N MET A 43 -4.96 6.20 6.43
CA MET A 43 -3.53 6.33 6.67
C MET A 43 -2.84 6.17 5.33
N TYR A 44 -2.06 7.16 4.91
CA TYR A 44 -1.37 7.16 3.63
C TYR A 44 0.09 6.80 3.83
N PHE A 45 0.61 6.01 2.90
CA PHE A 45 1.97 5.48 2.92
C PHE A 45 2.66 5.74 1.60
N ASP A 46 3.90 6.18 1.69
CA ASP A 46 4.81 6.46 0.59
C ASP A 46 5.99 5.50 0.70
N VAL A 47 6.24 4.76 -0.38
CA VAL A 47 7.37 3.85 -0.54
C VAL A 47 8.48 4.63 -1.22
N ASP A 48 9.67 4.67 -0.60
CA ASP A 48 10.81 5.41 -1.14
C ASP A 48 11.13 4.95 -2.57
N GLU A 49 11.28 5.91 -3.48
CA GLU A 49 11.56 5.66 -4.90
C GLU A 49 12.89 4.91 -5.14
N ALA A 50 13.80 4.97 -4.18
CA ALA A 50 15.02 4.15 -4.24
C ALA A 50 14.77 2.67 -4.01
N TYR A 51 13.64 2.32 -3.37
CA TYR A 51 13.23 0.94 -3.14
C TYR A 51 12.34 0.42 -4.27
N ALA A 52 11.27 1.16 -4.61
CA ALA A 52 10.35 0.80 -5.69
C ALA A 52 9.66 2.05 -6.25
N TYR A 53 9.66 2.24 -7.57
CA TYR A 53 9.05 3.41 -8.20
C TYR A 53 8.59 3.13 -9.64
N ALA A 54 7.37 3.57 -9.96
CA ALA A 54 6.79 3.72 -11.30
C ALA A 54 7.10 2.54 -12.26
N ASN A 55 6.92 1.31 -11.77
CA ASN A 55 7.17 0.10 -12.56
C ASN A 55 6.12 -0.96 -12.21
N ASN A 56 6.18 -2.10 -12.84
CA ASN A 56 5.31 -3.22 -12.53
C ASN A 56 5.93 -4.08 -11.42
N TYR A 57 5.30 -4.06 -10.23
CA TYR A 57 5.72 -4.87 -9.10
C TYR A 57 4.66 -5.89 -8.71
N ARG A 58 5.12 -6.98 -8.10
CA ARG A 58 4.33 -7.78 -7.17
C ARG A 58 4.70 -7.35 -5.77
N ALA A 59 3.73 -7.05 -4.95
CA ALA A 59 4.00 -6.59 -3.60
C ALA A 59 3.26 -7.43 -2.57
N THR A 60 3.94 -7.73 -1.46
CA THR A 60 3.31 -8.25 -0.25
C THR A 60 3.29 -7.14 0.77
N ILE A 61 2.10 -6.69 1.16
CA ILE A 61 1.92 -5.68 2.21
C ILE A 61 1.35 -6.39 3.44
N THR A 62 2.09 -6.34 4.55
CA THR A 62 1.67 -6.94 5.83
C THR A 62 1.36 -5.83 6.82
N VAL A 63 0.13 -5.81 7.32
CA VAL A 63 -0.35 -4.82 8.28
C VAL A 63 -0.58 -5.49 9.63
N THR A 64 0.11 -5.02 10.67
CA THR A 64 -0.13 -5.45 12.06
C THR A 64 -1.10 -4.46 12.70
N TYR A 65 -2.30 -4.94 13.01
CA TYR A 65 -3.38 -4.13 13.54
C TYR A 65 -3.95 -4.70 14.86
N TYR A 66 -4.60 -3.85 15.64
CA TYR A 66 -5.32 -4.28 16.85
C TYR A 66 -6.79 -4.55 16.50
N ASP A 67 -7.22 -5.81 16.69
CA ASP A 67 -8.55 -6.27 16.33
C ASP A 67 -9.59 -5.86 17.38
N GLN A 68 -9.96 -4.56 17.36
CA GLN A 68 -10.97 -3.95 18.22
C GLN A 68 -12.11 -3.41 17.35
N GLY A 69 -13.35 -3.74 17.71
CA GLY A 69 -14.53 -3.40 16.91
C GLY A 69 -14.94 -4.54 15.98
N THR A 70 -16.02 -4.34 15.23
CA THR A 70 -16.56 -5.29 14.25
C THR A 70 -16.71 -4.65 12.87
N ASP A 71 -16.16 -3.50 12.71
CA ASP A 71 -16.09 -2.70 11.50
C ASP A 71 -15.06 -3.29 10.51
N ARG A 72 -14.93 -2.66 9.36
CA ARG A 72 -14.09 -3.13 8.27
C ARG A 72 -13.12 -2.05 7.85
N TRP A 73 -12.02 -2.47 7.24
CA TRP A 73 -11.10 -1.59 6.57
C TRP A 73 -10.54 -2.21 5.30
N GLU A 74 -10.03 -1.38 4.43
CA GLU A 74 -9.49 -1.76 3.14
C GLU A 74 -8.04 -1.30 3.00
N LEU A 75 -7.23 -2.14 2.35
CA LEU A 75 -6.01 -1.68 1.72
C LEU A 75 -6.34 -1.24 0.29
N ARG A 76 -5.93 -0.02 -0.06
CA ARG A 76 -6.03 0.52 -1.42
C ARG A 76 -4.66 0.96 -1.89
N TYR A 77 -4.37 0.76 -3.17
CA TYR A 77 -3.03 0.95 -3.69
C TYR A 77 -3.01 1.57 -5.08
N ASP A 78 -1.88 2.17 -5.42
CA ASP A 78 -1.55 2.66 -6.74
C ASP A 78 -1.07 1.49 -7.62
N GLY A 79 -1.79 1.22 -8.69
CA GLY A 79 -1.50 0.12 -9.58
C GLY A 79 -1.62 0.49 -11.05
N LEU A 80 -1.05 -0.32 -11.93
CA LEU A 80 -1.02 -0.07 -13.37
C LEU A 80 -2.40 0.13 -14.02
N ALA A 81 -3.46 -0.35 -13.38
CA ALA A 81 -4.83 -0.22 -13.86
C ALA A 81 -5.58 0.99 -13.29
N GLY A 82 -5.00 1.70 -12.31
CA GLY A 82 -5.61 2.89 -11.69
C GLY A 82 -5.03 3.20 -10.31
N ASP A 83 -5.36 4.38 -9.81
CA ASP A 83 -4.66 5.04 -8.70
C ASP A 83 -5.17 4.67 -7.29
N ASP A 84 -6.31 4.02 -7.16
CA ASP A 84 -6.91 3.70 -5.84
C ASP A 84 -7.59 2.33 -5.88
N LEU A 85 -6.85 1.33 -6.37
CA LEU A 85 -7.35 -0.03 -6.54
C LEU A 85 -7.55 -0.71 -5.19
N LEU A 86 -8.56 -1.57 -5.10
CA LEU A 86 -8.80 -2.37 -3.91
C LEU A 86 -7.79 -3.52 -3.84
N GLY A 87 -6.93 -3.51 -2.82
CA GLY A 87 -6.01 -4.62 -2.51
C GLY A 87 -6.65 -5.73 -1.67
N GLY A 88 -7.63 -5.38 -0.85
CA GLY A 88 -8.38 -6.32 -0.04
C GLY A 88 -9.11 -5.65 1.10
N THR A 89 -10.05 -6.39 1.71
CA THR A 89 -10.88 -5.94 2.84
C THR A 89 -10.64 -6.83 4.05
N VAL A 90 -10.49 -6.22 5.21
CA VAL A 90 -10.42 -6.91 6.50
C VAL A 90 -11.69 -6.62 7.29
N THR A 91 -12.33 -7.66 7.81
CA THR A 91 -13.44 -7.53 8.77
C THR A 91 -12.90 -7.85 10.16
N LYS A 92 -13.02 -6.89 11.08
CA LYS A 92 -12.62 -7.09 12.47
C LYS A 92 -13.59 -7.98 13.21
N THR A 93 -13.10 -8.73 14.16
CA THR A 93 -13.88 -9.72 14.94
C THR A 93 -13.87 -9.44 16.43
N ASN A 94 -13.35 -8.28 16.83
CA ASN A 94 -13.30 -7.77 18.20
C ASN A 94 -12.61 -8.74 19.19
N THR A 95 -11.56 -9.40 18.76
CA THR A 95 -10.81 -10.30 19.64
C THR A 95 -9.95 -9.57 20.66
N ARG A 96 -9.75 -8.25 20.46
CA ARG A 96 -8.87 -7.40 21.28
C ARG A 96 -7.45 -7.94 21.38
N THR A 97 -6.96 -8.48 20.28
CA THR A 97 -5.59 -8.98 20.12
C THR A 97 -4.93 -8.36 18.89
N TRP A 98 -3.61 -8.42 18.85
CA TRP A 98 -2.84 -8.06 17.66
C TRP A 98 -3.00 -9.13 16.59
N ARG A 99 -3.29 -8.68 15.38
CA ARG A 99 -3.42 -9.54 14.20
C ARG A 99 -2.59 -9.00 13.04
N LYS A 100 -2.32 -9.88 12.08
CA LYS A 100 -1.69 -9.52 10.81
C LYS A 100 -2.68 -9.76 9.67
N ALA A 101 -2.80 -8.77 8.80
CA ALA A 101 -3.43 -8.92 7.50
C ALA A 101 -2.31 -8.89 6.45
N VAL A 102 -2.34 -9.84 5.51
CA VAL A 102 -1.37 -9.96 4.44
C VAL A 102 -2.09 -9.78 3.11
N PHE A 103 -1.60 -8.86 2.29
CA PHE A 103 -2.13 -8.55 0.97
C PHE A 103 -1.08 -8.90 -0.08
N GLU A 104 -1.42 -9.87 -0.92
CA GLU A 104 -0.60 -10.26 -2.08
C GLU A 104 -1.13 -9.52 -3.31
N LEU A 105 -0.38 -8.54 -3.77
CA LEU A 105 -0.78 -7.65 -4.84
C LEU A 105 0.03 -7.92 -6.12
N THR A 106 -0.63 -7.77 -7.25
CA THR A 106 0.01 -7.80 -8.57
C THR A 106 -0.24 -6.48 -9.29
N GLU A 107 0.66 -6.14 -10.21
CA GLU A 107 0.54 -4.91 -11.01
C GLU A 107 0.51 -3.63 -10.17
N VAL A 108 1.28 -3.62 -9.08
CA VAL A 108 1.50 -2.43 -8.24
C VAL A 108 2.48 -1.51 -8.94
N GLU A 109 2.19 -0.22 -9.00
CA GLU A 109 3.04 0.76 -9.70
C GLU A 109 4.00 1.48 -8.76
N PHE A 110 3.57 1.85 -7.56
CA PHE A 110 4.30 2.73 -6.64
C PHE A 110 4.73 4.04 -7.33
N GLY A 111 3.75 4.68 -7.99
CA GLY A 111 3.96 5.89 -8.79
C GLY A 111 3.56 7.18 -8.07
N ASN A 112 3.29 7.11 -6.76
CA ASN A 112 2.85 8.25 -5.93
C ASN A 112 1.53 8.86 -6.42
N ALA A 113 0.60 8.07 -6.95
CA ALA A 113 -0.62 8.58 -7.58
C ALA A 113 -1.79 8.80 -6.60
N LEU A 114 -1.73 8.27 -5.37
CA LEU A 114 -2.75 8.55 -4.37
C LEU A 114 -2.64 9.99 -3.82
N PRO A 115 -3.73 10.55 -3.24
CA PRO A 115 -3.71 11.86 -2.63
C PRO A 115 -2.56 12.06 -1.65
N GLY A 116 -1.95 13.23 -1.69
CA GLY A 116 -0.85 13.59 -0.80
C GLY A 116 0.23 14.43 -1.43
N GLY A 117 0.17 14.64 -2.72
CA GLY A 117 1.11 15.48 -3.41
C GLY A 117 1.02 15.33 -4.92
N GLY A 118 1.60 16.28 -5.65
CA GLY A 118 1.85 16.18 -7.07
C GLY A 118 3.29 15.73 -7.29
N GLY A 119 3.53 14.83 -8.21
CA GLY A 119 4.86 14.30 -8.51
C GLY A 119 5.35 13.32 -7.44
N ARG A 120 6.59 13.45 -7.00
CA ARG A 120 7.22 12.56 -6.00
C ARG A 120 6.74 12.76 -4.56
N ALA A 121 5.70 13.53 -4.32
CA ALA A 121 5.16 13.81 -2.99
C ALA A 121 3.79 13.15 -2.75
N GLY A 122 3.40 12.20 -3.59
CA GLY A 122 2.17 11.43 -3.44
C GLY A 122 2.29 10.30 -2.44
N SER A 123 1.30 9.43 -2.45
CA SER A 123 1.31 8.19 -1.67
C SER A 123 1.04 7.01 -2.60
N ASP A 124 1.54 5.84 -2.23
CA ASP A 124 1.46 4.62 -3.04
C ASP A 124 0.34 3.70 -2.59
N PHE A 125 0.01 3.73 -1.33
CA PHE A 125 -1.12 2.97 -0.80
C PHE A 125 -1.69 3.63 0.45
N ARG A 126 -2.89 3.21 0.82
CA ARG A 126 -3.55 3.65 2.03
C ARG A 126 -4.33 2.54 2.72
N ILE A 127 -4.46 2.65 4.03
CA ILE A 127 -5.43 1.93 4.83
C ILE A 127 -6.64 2.85 4.98
N TYR A 128 -7.82 2.38 4.58
CA TYR A 128 -9.06 3.15 4.59
C TYR A 128 -10.09 2.50 5.49
N ASN A 129 -10.60 3.22 6.47
CA ASN A 129 -11.50 2.72 7.51
C ASN A 129 -12.98 2.64 7.08
N LEU A 130 -13.29 2.83 5.80
CA LEU A 130 -14.66 2.79 5.25
C LEU A 130 -15.67 3.73 5.93
N LYS A 131 -15.22 4.58 6.83
CA LYS A 131 -16.04 5.47 7.69
C LYS A 131 -17.01 4.70 8.61
N ASP A 132 -16.67 3.49 9.00
CA ASP A 132 -17.47 2.64 9.88
C ASP A 132 -16.77 2.29 11.21
N GLY A 133 -15.54 2.80 11.43
CA GLY A 133 -14.78 2.67 12.65
C GLY A 133 -13.40 3.31 12.57
N ASP A 134 -12.58 3.13 13.58
CA ASP A 134 -11.18 3.56 13.60
C ASP A 134 -10.23 2.36 13.60
N GLU A 135 -9.14 2.49 12.82
CA GLU A 135 -8.12 1.46 12.69
C GLU A 135 -6.89 1.78 13.51
N ILE A 136 -6.46 0.83 14.33
CA ILE A 136 -5.26 0.96 15.16
C ILE A 136 -4.16 0.10 14.56
N ILE A 137 -3.16 0.75 13.99
CA ILE A 137 -2.07 0.12 13.26
C ILE A 137 -0.76 0.27 14.04
N HIS A 138 -0.03 -0.84 14.19
CA HIS A 138 1.27 -0.85 14.85
C HIS A 138 2.42 -0.83 13.85
N MET A 139 2.36 -1.66 12.82
CA MET A 139 3.44 -1.81 11.85
C MET A 139 2.89 -2.15 10.47
N VAL A 140 3.55 -1.66 9.46
CA VAL A 140 3.33 -2.01 8.06
C VAL A 140 4.66 -2.40 7.45
N ASP A 141 4.70 -3.58 6.82
CA ASP A 141 5.84 -4.09 6.09
C ASP A 141 5.49 -4.17 4.61
N VAL A 142 6.40 -3.75 3.74
CA VAL A 142 6.26 -3.84 2.28
C VAL A 142 7.43 -4.63 1.71
N VAL A 143 7.11 -5.67 0.95
CA VAL A 143 8.08 -6.39 0.11
C VAL A 143 7.65 -6.22 -1.34
N ALA A 144 8.48 -5.56 -2.14
CA ALA A 144 8.26 -5.38 -3.56
C ALA A 144 9.25 -6.24 -4.37
N LEU A 145 8.71 -6.99 -5.32
CA LEU A 145 9.49 -7.79 -6.28
C LEU A 145 9.13 -7.32 -7.68
N PRO A 146 10.11 -7.22 -8.60
CA PRO A 146 9.81 -6.92 -10.00
C PRO A 146 8.72 -7.85 -10.53
N GLY A 147 7.70 -7.29 -11.15
CA GLY A 147 6.65 -8.03 -11.84
C GLY A 147 7.20 -8.74 -13.06
N LYS A 148 6.37 -9.51 -13.72
CA LYS A 148 6.77 -10.08 -15.03
C LYS A 148 6.93 -8.92 -16.01
N PRO A 149 8.00 -8.89 -16.81
CA PRO A 149 8.14 -7.90 -17.87
C PRO A 149 6.91 -8.00 -18.80
N LYS A 150 6.40 -6.87 -19.26
CA LYS A 150 5.36 -6.86 -20.29
C LYS A 150 5.93 -7.56 -21.51
N THR A 151 5.26 -8.60 -21.99
CA THR A 151 5.59 -9.18 -23.28
C THR A 151 5.18 -8.16 -24.34
N LEU A 152 6.14 -7.51 -24.95
CA LEU A 152 5.90 -6.64 -26.09
C LEU A 152 5.60 -7.56 -27.29
N VAL A 153 4.36 -7.60 -27.72
CA VAL A 153 3.98 -8.28 -28.96
C VAL A 153 4.17 -7.28 -30.08
N LEU A 154 5.29 -7.37 -30.76
CA LEU A 154 5.55 -6.61 -31.98
C LEU A 154 4.71 -7.17 -33.13
N GLN A 155 3.99 -6.30 -33.81
CA GLN A 155 3.19 -6.68 -34.99
C GLN A 155 4.04 -6.52 -36.25
N PRO A 156 4.16 -7.54 -37.09
CA PRO A 156 4.89 -7.46 -38.36
C PRO A 156 4.34 -6.32 -39.22
N GLY A 157 5.23 -5.44 -39.67
CA GLY A 157 4.90 -4.36 -40.60
C GLY A 157 4.34 -3.08 -39.98
N VAL A 158 4.14 -3.00 -38.65
CA VAL A 158 3.64 -1.78 -37.97
C VAL A 158 4.78 -0.97 -37.36
N ASP A 159 5.77 -1.61 -36.74
CA ASP A 159 6.87 -0.94 -36.04
C ASP A 159 8.27 -1.24 -36.66
N GLY A 160 8.31 -1.52 -37.97
CA GLY A 160 9.55 -1.92 -38.63
C GLY A 160 10.01 -3.34 -38.30
N TYR A 161 9.15 -4.14 -37.70
CA TYR A 161 9.40 -5.53 -37.36
C TYR A 161 9.28 -6.40 -38.60
N ASP A 162 10.30 -7.19 -38.90
CA ASP A 162 10.41 -8.00 -40.13
C ASP A 162 9.77 -9.41 -40.04
N GLY A 163 9.15 -9.71 -38.89
CA GLY A 163 8.52 -11.02 -38.65
C GLY A 163 9.47 -12.08 -38.07
N VAL A 164 10.72 -11.73 -37.78
CA VAL A 164 11.65 -12.60 -37.02
C VAL A 164 11.35 -12.44 -35.52
N THR A 165 11.14 -13.52 -34.81
CA THR A 165 10.89 -13.53 -33.36
C THR A 165 12.19 -13.19 -32.63
N ASP A 166 12.47 -11.91 -32.46
CA ASP A 166 13.47 -11.46 -31.51
C ASP A 166 12.83 -11.41 -30.10
N THR A 167 13.13 -12.41 -29.32
CA THR A 167 12.75 -12.43 -27.89
C THR A 167 13.81 -11.62 -27.14
N TYR A 168 13.58 -10.32 -26.97
CA TYR A 168 14.39 -9.51 -26.08
C TYR A 168 14.04 -9.85 -24.63
N LEU A 169 14.78 -10.78 -24.06
CA LEU A 169 14.85 -10.98 -22.63
C LEU A 169 15.74 -9.88 -22.05
N THR A 170 15.17 -8.74 -21.67
CA THR A 170 15.88 -7.80 -20.81
C THR A 170 15.82 -8.33 -19.39
N SER A 171 16.84 -9.11 -19.01
CA SER A 171 17.12 -9.37 -17.61
C SER A 171 17.84 -8.15 -17.04
N TRP A 172 17.18 -7.42 -16.15
CA TRP A 172 17.85 -6.44 -15.32
C TRP A 172 18.23 -7.13 -14.00
N TYR A 173 19.52 -7.11 -13.69
CA TYR A 173 20.04 -7.54 -12.39
C TYR A 173 20.04 -6.35 -11.43
#